data_cdb5bfb80c304874b31fba1a3fcb950b
#
_entry.id   cdb5bfb80c304874b31fba1a3fcb950b
#
_cell.length_a   1.000
_cell.length_b   1.000
_cell.length_c   1.000
_cell.angle_alpha   90.00
_cell.angle_beta   90.00
_cell.angle_gamma   90.00
#
_symmetry.space_group_name_H-M   'P 1'
#
loop_
_entity.id
_entity.type
_entity.pdbx_description
1 polymer ?
#
loop_
_entity_poly.entity_id
_entity_poly.type
_entity_poly.pdbx_seq_one_letter_code
_entity_poly.pdbx_strand_id
1 'polypeptide(L)'
;WLSRMDQCFGHGNFFLELQPSIQEEQKIVNQAYIELSKELDIPYVITTDAHYLKKEDRPIHEAFLKSNDDSGKEREVGDFYASTYVMSEEEIHSYMDEYLGAKVVQQGIDNTMLIYNMVQEYTLFANLEIPYEPDDLTEPNPVLVEKYVKYIPMLDWFVKSDFNGDRHLVREIVNRIEKDADELANKETYEAIDTC
;
A
#
# COMPACT_ATOMS: atom_id res chain seq x y z
N TRP A 1 -4.10 15.03 8.71
CA TRP A 1 -4.06 13.75 8.01
C TRP A 1 -3.41 12.67 8.87
N LEU A 2 -2.21 12.88 9.43
CA LEU A 2 -1.49 11.91 10.28
C LEU A 2 -2.33 11.43 11.46
N SER A 3 -2.96 12.34 12.21
CA SER A 3 -3.83 11.97 13.34
C SER A 3 -5.01 11.09 12.92
N ARG A 4 -5.54 11.32 11.72
CA ARG A 4 -6.61 10.48 11.19
C ARG A 4 -6.10 9.08 10.82
N MET A 5 -4.90 8.97 10.26
CA MET A 5 -4.27 7.69 9.98
C MET A 5 -4.00 6.90 11.26
N ASP A 6 -3.44 7.56 12.27
CA ASP A 6 -3.20 6.94 13.58
C ASP A 6 -4.51 6.41 14.21
N GLN A 7 -5.60 7.19 14.13
CA GLN A 7 -6.91 6.73 14.60
C GLN A 7 -7.45 5.53 13.81
N CYS A 8 -7.29 5.53 12.47
CA CYS A 8 -7.78 4.44 11.63
C CYS A 8 -7.05 3.11 11.88
N PHE A 9 -5.74 3.15 12.06
CA PHE A 9 -4.93 1.96 12.34
C PHE A 9 -4.91 1.57 13.83
N GLY A 10 -5.33 2.49 14.68
CA GLY A 10 -5.19 2.39 16.15
C GLY A 10 -3.82 2.88 16.60
N HIS A 11 -3.82 3.64 17.68
CA HIS A 11 -2.61 4.25 18.23
C HIS A 11 -1.51 3.21 18.47
N GLY A 12 -0.29 3.50 18.02
CA GLY A 12 0.86 2.60 18.07
C GLY A 12 0.98 1.60 16.92
N ASN A 13 0.00 1.56 15.98
CA ASN A 13 0.06 0.72 14.77
C ASN A 13 0.39 1.52 13.49
N PHE A 14 0.59 2.80 13.61
CA PHE A 14 0.97 3.71 12.53
C PHE A 14 2.31 4.36 12.87
N PHE A 15 3.25 4.34 11.95
CA PHE A 15 4.62 4.81 12.16
C PHE A 15 5.00 5.86 11.12
N LEU A 16 5.79 6.85 11.52
CA LEU A 16 6.46 7.75 10.60
C LEU A 16 7.78 7.13 10.16
N GLU A 17 8.03 7.09 8.87
CA GLU A 17 9.23 6.51 8.29
C GLU A 17 10.26 7.61 8.00
N LEU A 18 11.46 7.46 8.56
CA LEU A 18 12.62 8.30 8.29
C LEU A 18 13.62 7.49 7.45
N GLN A 19 14.22 8.15 6.46
CA GLN A 19 15.15 7.49 5.55
C GLN A 19 16.53 8.18 5.56
N PRO A 20 17.63 7.43 5.65
CA PRO A 20 18.97 7.97 5.43
C PRO A 20 19.08 8.53 4.00
N SER A 21 19.55 9.74 3.86
CA SER A 21 19.72 10.36 2.53
C SER A 21 20.83 11.41 2.51
N ILE A 22 21.42 11.56 1.33
CA ILE A 22 22.34 12.68 1.03
C ILE A 22 21.59 13.95 0.61
N GLN A 23 20.27 13.83 0.30
CA GLN A 23 19.45 14.92 -0.21
C GLN A 23 18.95 15.79 0.94
N GLU A 24 19.07 17.12 0.80
CA GLU A 24 18.62 18.07 1.80
C GLU A 24 17.11 18.04 1.99
N GLU A 25 16.33 17.80 0.95
CA GLU A 25 14.87 17.68 1.02
C GLU A 25 14.45 16.54 1.94
N GLN A 26 15.13 15.39 1.88
CA GLN A 26 14.84 14.26 2.75
C GLN A 26 15.23 14.55 4.20
N LYS A 27 16.34 15.26 4.42
CA LYS A 27 16.74 15.68 5.78
C LYS A 27 15.71 16.62 6.41
N ILE A 28 15.19 17.57 5.64
CA ILE A 28 14.11 18.48 6.09
C ILE A 28 12.86 17.68 6.46
N VAL A 29 12.45 16.73 5.63
CA VAL A 29 11.29 15.85 5.92
C VAL A 29 11.52 15.04 7.19
N ASN A 30 12.70 14.43 7.35
CA ASN A 30 13.04 13.66 8.54
C ASN A 30 12.95 14.52 9.82
N GLN A 31 13.48 15.75 9.79
CA GLN A 31 13.37 16.67 10.93
C GLN A 31 11.92 17.03 11.26
N ALA A 32 11.11 17.33 10.23
CA ALA A 32 9.69 17.63 10.42
C ALA A 32 8.93 16.43 11.00
N TYR A 33 9.28 15.20 10.60
CA TYR A 33 8.66 13.99 11.13
C TYR A 33 9.02 13.74 12.59
N ILE A 34 10.24 14.06 13.03
CA ILE A 34 10.60 13.99 14.46
C ILE A 34 9.77 14.99 15.30
N GLU A 35 9.51 16.18 14.80
CA GLU A 35 8.67 17.14 15.49
C GLU A 35 7.20 16.70 15.53
N LEU A 36 6.67 16.22 14.40
CA LEU A 36 5.31 15.67 14.32
C LEU A 36 5.13 14.42 15.19
N SER A 37 6.15 13.56 15.26
CA SER A 37 6.15 12.41 16.17
C SER A 37 5.95 12.82 17.62
N LYS A 38 6.65 13.86 18.07
CA LYS A 38 6.53 14.39 19.44
C LYS A 38 5.18 15.06 19.68
N GLU A 39 4.69 15.84 18.70
CA GLU A 39 3.44 16.60 18.82
C GLU A 39 2.23 15.66 18.84
N LEU A 40 2.23 14.62 17.99
CA LEU A 40 1.10 13.74 17.78
C LEU A 40 1.20 12.41 18.55
N ASP A 41 2.32 12.18 19.25
CA ASP A 41 2.63 10.90 19.92
C ASP A 41 2.59 9.70 18.97
N ILE A 42 3.01 9.90 17.71
CA ILE A 42 3.11 8.86 16.70
C ILE A 42 4.55 8.33 16.67
N PRO A 43 4.78 7.02 16.84
CA PRO A 43 6.13 6.47 16.79
C PRO A 43 6.74 6.61 15.39
N TYR A 44 8.08 6.70 15.32
CA TYR A 44 8.83 6.71 14.08
C TYR A 44 9.79 5.55 14.01
N VAL A 45 10.14 5.14 12.79
CA VAL A 45 11.14 4.12 12.48
C VAL A 45 12.13 4.66 11.45
N ILE A 46 13.32 4.09 11.42
CA ILE A 46 14.30 4.35 10.37
C ILE A 46 14.39 3.10 9.49
N THR A 47 14.18 3.28 8.20
CA THR A 47 14.37 2.25 7.17
C THR A 47 15.28 2.78 6.07
N THR A 48 15.86 1.89 5.28
CA THR A 48 16.79 2.29 4.23
C THR A 48 16.17 2.31 2.84
N ASP A 49 14.90 1.93 2.71
CA ASP A 49 14.21 1.80 1.41
C ASP A 49 15.11 1.06 0.38
N ALA A 50 15.65 -0.09 0.81
CA ALA A 50 16.72 -0.76 0.11
C ALA A 50 16.27 -1.30 -1.26
N HIS A 51 16.89 -0.79 -2.32
CA HIS A 51 16.68 -1.22 -3.71
C HIS A 51 17.80 -2.14 -4.20
N TYR A 52 18.94 -2.16 -3.50
CA TYR A 52 20.09 -3.02 -3.78
C TYR A 52 20.84 -3.37 -2.48
N LEU A 53 21.71 -4.38 -2.53
CA LEU A 53 22.29 -4.94 -1.31
C LEU A 53 23.42 -4.10 -0.74
N LYS A 54 24.39 -3.69 -1.55
CA LYS A 54 25.60 -3.01 -1.13
C LYS A 54 25.77 -1.70 -1.89
N LYS A 55 26.40 -0.74 -1.28
CA LYS A 55 26.70 0.56 -1.87
C LYS A 55 27.37 0.46 -3.25
N GLU A 56 28.25 -0.53 -3.42
CA GLU A 56 28.99 -0.82 -4.65
C GLU A 56 28.08 -1.37 -5.77
N ASP A 57 26.90 -1.87 -5.44
CA ASP A 57 25.95 -2.45 -6.40
C ASP A 57 25.08 -1.37 -7.10
N ARG A 58 25.22 -0.10 -6.70
CA ARG A 58 24.51 1.03 -7.31
C ARG A 58 24.55 1.02 -8.86
N PRO A 59 25.72 0.81 -9.54
CA PRO A 59 25.76 0.79 -11.00
C PRO A 59 24.91 -0.32 -11.62
N ILE A 60 24.73 -1.46 -10.92
CA ILE A 60 23.87 -2.57 -11.38
C ILE A 60 22.40 -2.13 -11.32
N HIS A 61 21.99 -1.50 -10.23
CA HIS A 61 20.65 -0.95 -10.08
C HIS A 61 20.35 0.15 -11.12
N GLU A 62 21.31 1.04 -11.38
CA GLU A 62 21.17 2.06 -12.43
C GLU A 62 21.02 1.45 -13.83
N ALA A 63 21.77 0.39 -14.14
CA ALA A 63 21.65 -0.33 -15.39
C ALA A 63 20.26 -0.97 -15.54
N PHE A 64 19.74 -1.55 -14.45
CA PHE A 64 18.37 -2.11 -14.41
C PHE A 64 17.32 -1.03 -14.67
N LEU A 65 17.40 0.13 -14.02
CA LEU A 65 16.46 1.22 -14.22
C LEU A 65 16.48 1.76 -15.66
N LYS A 66 17.69 1.85 -16.26
CA LYS A 66 17.86 2.29 -17.65
C LYS A 66 17.33 1.27 -18.65
N SER A 67 17.44 -0.02 -18.36
CA SER A 67 16.96 -1.10 -19.24
C SER A 67 15.43 -1.17 -19.36
N ASN A 68 14.72 -0.68 -18.35
CA ASN A 68 13.25 -0.69 -18.32
C ASN A 68 12.62 0.57 -18.93
N ASP A 69 13.43 1.50 -19.46
CA ASP A 69 12.94 2.73 -20.06
C ASP A 69 12.79 2.59 -21.57
N ASP A 70 11.60 2.20 -22.03
CA ASP A 70 11.23 2.10 -23.44
C ASP A 70 11.12 3.47 -24.16
N SER A 71 11.33 4.58 -23.44
CA SER A 71 11.13 5.94 -23.98
C SER A 71 12.22 6.36 -24.99
N GLY A 72 13.29 5.61 -25.11
CA GLY A 72 14.46 5.94 -25.98
C GLY A 72 15.22 7.19 -25.54
N LYS A 73 14.88 7.76 -24.37
CA LYS A 73 15.61 8.86 -23.73
C LYS A 73 16.51 8.29 -22.65
N GLU A 74 17.74 8.79 -22.61
CA GLU A 74 18.65 8.45 -21.53
C GLU A 74 18.09 8.95 -20.21
N ARG A 75 17.62 8.03 -19.35
CA ARG A 75 17.11 8.36 -18.03
C ARG A 75 18.28 8.70 -17.13
N GLU A 76 18.33 9.95 -16.65
CA GLU A 76 19.21 10.30 -15.55
C GLU A 76 18.68 9.65 -14.26
N VAL A 77 19.43 8.70 -13.73
CA VAL A 77 19.17 8.12 -12.42
C VAL A 77 19.77 9.07 -11.38
N GLY A 78 18.90 9.86 -10.76
CA GLY A 78 19.31 10.88 -9.80
C GLY A 78 19.94 10.30 -8.54
N ASP A 79 20.50 11.18 -7.71
CA ASP A 79 21.17 10.83 -6.45
C ASP A 79 20.22 10.28 -5.36
N PHE A 80 18.90 10.25 -5.62
CA PHE A 80 17.93 9.63 -4.74
C PHE A 80 18.34 8.20 -4.36
N TYR A 81 18.76 7.39 -5.33
CA TYR A 81 19.16 6.01 -5.10
C TYR A 81 20.56 5.83 -4.50
N ALA A 82 21.30 6.91 -4.20
CA ALA A 82 22.63 6.81 -3.64
C ALA A 82 22.68 6.22 -2.23
N SER A 83 21.58 6.31 -1.51
CA SER A 83 21.44 5.85 -0.12
C SER A 83 20.39 4.76 0.06
N THR A 84 19.86 4.15 -1.01
CA THR A 84 18.81 3.12 -0.93
C THR A 84 19.38 1.70 -1.00
N TYR A 85 20.29 1.37 -0.11
CA TYR A 85 20.90 0.04 0.01
C TYR A 85 20.74 -0.49 1.44
N VAL A 86 21.03 -1.76 1.64
CA VAL A 86 20.97 -2.37 2.98
C VAL A 86 22.15 -1.86 3.80
N MET A 87 21.87 -0.92 4.70
CA MET A 87 22.87 -0.28 5.56
C MET A 87 23.05 -1.01 6.88
N SER A 88 24.27 -0.98 7.39
CA SER A 88 24.53 -1.28 8.81
C SER A 88 24.05 -0.13 9.70
N GLU A 89 23.95 -0.41 11.00
CA GLU A 89 23.58 0.60 12.00
C GLU A 89 24.58 1.76 12.00
N GLU A 90 25.87 1.48 11.89
CA GLU A 90 26.93 2.51 11.82
C GLU A 90 26.79 3.39 10.57
N GLU A 91 26.38 2.80 9.44
CA GLU A 91 26.15 3.57 8.23
C GLU A 91 24.95 4.50 8.40
N ILE A 92 23.82 4.02 8.95
CA ILE A 92 22.65 4.84 9.26
C ILE A 92 23.03 6.03 10.15
N HIS A 93 23.78 5.78 11.21
CA HIS A 93 24.30 6.83 12.09
C HIS A 93 25.16 7.85 11.33
N SER A 94 26.03 7.39 10.43
CA SER A 94 26.90 8.27 9.63
C SER A 94 26.11 9.23 8.71
N TYR A 95 24.91 8.83 8.25
CA TYR A 95 24.04 9.66 7.43
C TYR A 95 23.18 10.63 8.24
N MET A 96 22.80 10.28 9.47
CA MET A 96 21.69 10.95 10.15
C MET A 96 22.07 11.67 11.45
N ASP A 97 23.13 11.27 12.12
CA ASP A 97 23.50 11.81 13.43
C ASP A 97 23.77 13.32 13.44
N GLU A 98 24.34 13.84 12.37
CA GLU A 98 24.73 15.26 12.28
C GLU A 98 23.53 16.18 12.45
N TYR A 99 22.35 15.80 11.90
CA TYR A 99 21.17 16.68 11.88
C TYR A 99 20.02 16.23 12.79
N LEU A 100 19.97 14.96 13.21
CA LEU A 100 18.95 14.44 14.13
C LEU A 100 19.49 14.19 15.55
N GLY A 101 20.78 13.87 15.65
CA GLY A 101 21.45 13.43 16.87
C GLY A 101 21.34 11.95 17.12
N ALA A 102 22.44 11.34 17.59
CA ALA A 102 22.62 9.89 17.75
C ALA A 102 21.51 9.19 18.56
N LYS A 103 20.97 9.84 19.59
CA LYS A 103 19.89 9.25 20.42
C LYS A 103 18.59 9.09 19.64
N VAL A 104 18.25 10.06 18.78
CA VAL A 104 17.05 10.02 17.94
C VAL A 104 17.21 8.95 16.87
N VAL A 105 18.39 8.87 16.25
CA VAL A 105 18.69 7.84 15.26
C VAL A 105 18.61 6.45 15.88
N GLN A 106 19.26 6.22 17.01
CA GLN A 106 19.20 4.93 17.70
C GLN A 106 17.77 4.55 18.05
N GLN A 107 16.98 5.47 18.57
CA GLN A 107 15.56 5.21 18.89
C GLN A 107 14.77 4.78 17.64
N GLY A 108 15.00 5.40 16.50
CA GLY A 108 14.33 5.02 15.26
C GLY A 108 14.73 3.64 14.74
N ILE A 109 15.98 3.25 14.94
CA ILE A 109 16.47 1.89 14.66
C ILE A 109 15.83 0.88 15.63
N ASP A 110 15.86 1.17 16.93
CA ASP A 110 15.29 0.29 17.96
C ASP A 110 13.77 0.11 17.78
N ASN A 111 13.07 1.11 17.33
CA ASN A 111 11.63 1.08 17.08
C ASN A 111 11.24 0.09 15.95
N THR A 112 12.17 -0.33 15.09
CA THR A 112 11.90 -1.41 14.12
C THR A 112 11.58 -2.73 14.84
N MET A 113 12.12 -2.93 16.05
CA MET A 113 11.80 -4.09 16.87
C MET A 113 10.38 -4.05 17.45
N LEU A 114 9.76 -2.87 17.56
CA LEU A 114 8.34 -2.78 17.92
C LEU A 114 7.50 -3.46 16.84
N ILE A 115 7.75 -3.12 15.57
CA ILE A 115 7.05 -3.73 14.42
C ILE A 115 7.31 -5.23 14.38
N TYR A 116 8.58 -5.65 14.54
CA TYR A 116 8.92 -7.07 14.56
C TYR A 116 8.13 -7.84 15.63
N ASN A 117 8.02 -7.28 16.84
CA ASN A 117 7.31 -7.92 17.95
C ASN A 117 5.77 -7.91 17.80
N MET A 118 5.22 -7.04 16.93
CA MET A 118 3.79 -7.00 16.59
C MET A 118 3.42 -8.08 15.59
N VAL A 119 4.36 -8.55 14.78
CA VAL A 119 4.12 -9.59 13.78
C VAL A 119 3.88 -10.92 14.47
N GLN A 120 2.74 -11.54 14.17
CA GLN A 120 2.38 -12.87 14.66
C GLN A 120 2.62 -13.91 13.57
N GLU A 121 2.91 -15.14 13.99
CA GLU A 121 2.94 -16.26 13.04
C GLU A 121 1.55 -16.46 12.42
N TYR A 122 1.46 -16.34 11.12
CA TYR A 122 0.25 -16.64 10.37
C TYR A 122 0.60 -17.23 9.01
N THR A 123 -0.34 -17.97 8.45
CA THR A 123 -0.17 -18.53 7.11
C THR A 123 -0.78 -17.59 6.08
N LEU A 124 0.02 -17.21 5.09
CA LEU A 124 -0.42 -16.42 3.94
C LEU A 124 -1.29 -17.25 2.97
N PHE A 125 -1.14 -18.57 3.04
CA PHE A 125 -1.90 -19.48 2.20
C PHE A 125 -3.17 -19.88 2.95
N ALA A 126 -4.29 -19.23 2.63
CA ALA A 126 -5.58 -19.80 2.92
C ALA A 126 -5.72 -21.14 2.16
N ASN A 127 -6.46 -22.07 2.73
CA ASN A 127 -6.87 -23.24 1.95
C ASN A 127 -7.53 -22.74 0.66
N LEU A 128 -7.18 -23.36 -0.45
CA LEU A 128 -7.79 -23.03 -1.74
C LEU A 128 -9.29 -23.33 -1.61
N GLU A 129 -10.07 -22.30 -1.34
CA GLU A 129 -11.52 -22.40 -1.43
C GLU A 129 -11.86 -22.27 -2.91
N ILE A 130 -12.10 -23.40 -3.55
CA ILE A 130 -12.70 -23.38 -4.88
C ILE A 130 -14.06 -22.72 -4.69
N PRO A 131 -14.38 -21.63 -5.43
CA PRO A 131 -15.70 -21.05 -5.36
C PRO A 131 -16.72 -22.17 -5.53
N TYR A 132 -17.61 -22.30 -4.58
CA TYR A 132 -18.66 -23.31 -4.63
C TYR A 132 -19.45 -23.09 -5.92
N GLU A 133 -19.25 -23.97 -6.89
CA GLU A 133 -20.08 -24.04 -8.08
C GLU A 133 -21.19 -25.03 -7.70
N PRO A 134 -22.43 -24.60 -7.48
CA PRO A 134 -23.51 -25.52 -7.13
C PRO A 134 -23.70 -26.48 -8.29
N ASP A 135 -23.75 -27.77 -8.00
CA ASP A 135 -24.02 -28.82 -8.98
C ASP A 135 -25.37 -28.61 -9.70
N ASP A 136 -26.23 -27.80 -9.12
CA ASP A 136 -27.51 -27.36 -9.68
C ASP A 136 -27.63 -25.85 -9.63
N LEU A 137 -27.47 -25.20 -10.78
CA LEU A 137 -27.63 -23.77 -10.97
C LEU A 137 -29.10 -23.31 -10.91
N THR A 138 -30.04 -24.23 -10.70
CA THR A 138 -31.49 -23.92 -10.70
C THR A 138 -31.96 -23.24 -9.42
N GLU A 139 -31.24 -23.41 -8.30
CA GLU A 139 -31.57 -22.72 -7.04
C GLU A 139 -30.46 -21.79 -6.58
N PRO A 140 -30.68 -20.49 -6.55
CA PRO A 140 -29.69 -19.55 -6.05
C PRO A 140 -29.45 -19.78 -4.55
N ASN A 141 -28.18 -19.78 -4.14
CA ASN A 141 -27.80 -19.89 -2.73
C ASN A 141 -28.49 -18.78 -1.90
N PRO A 142 -29.38 -19.15 -0.95
CA PRO A 142 -30.20 -18.17 -0.22
C PRO A 142 -29.37 -17.14 0.56
N VAL A 143 -28.17 -17.53 1.05
CA VAL A 143 -27.27 -16.61 1.75
C VAL A 143 -26.69 -15.55 0.81
N LEU A 144 -26.35 -15.95 -0.41
CA LEU A 144 -25.86 -15.01 -1.44
C LEU A 144 -27.00 -14.13 -1.92
N VAL A 145 -28.20 -14.67 -2.09
CA VAL A 145 -29.38 -13.88 -2.47
C VAL A 145 -29.68 -12.81 -1.43
N GLU A 146 -29.70 -13.15 -0.14
CA GLU A 146 -29.93 -12.18 0.94
C GLU A 146 -28.88 -11.08 0.96
N LYS A 147 -27.60 -11.46 0.81
CA LYS A 147 -26.47 -10.51 0.79
C LYS A 147 -26.54 -9.56 -0.40
N TYR A 148 -26.94 -10.04 -1.56
CA TYR A 148 -26.91 -9.31 -2.81
C TYR A 148 -28.29 -8.87 -3.33
N VAL A 149 -29.36 -9.04 -2.54
CA VAL A 149 -30.72 -8.64 -2.91
C VAL A 149 -30.84 -7.18 -3.34
N LYS A 150 -30.05 -6.32 -2.73
CA LYS A 150 -29.96 -4.89 -3.08
C LYS A 150 -29.43 -4.63 -4.51
N TYR A 151 -28.75 -5.62 -5.10
CA TYR A 151 -28.23 -5.56 -6.47
C TYR A 151 -29.13 -6.28 -7.48
N ILE A 152 -30.32 -6.76 -7.05
CA ILE A 152 -31.27 -7.48 -7.93
C ILE A 152 -31.56 -6.77 -9.24
N PRO A 153 -31.76 -5.44 -9.31
CA PRO A 153 -31.99 -4.77 -10.60
C PRO A 153 -30.86 -5.03 -11.61
N MET A 154 -29.63 -5.07 -11.15
CA MET A 154 -28.46 -5.35 -11.96
C MET A 154 -28.37 -6.84 -12.34
N LEU A 155 -28.65 -7.73 -11.37
CA LEU A 155 -28.69 -9.17 -11.58
C LEU A 155 -29.83 -9.58 -12.52
N ASP A 156 -31.02 -8.98 -12.37
CA ASP A 156 -32.19 -9.22 -13.23
C ASP A 156 -31.90 -8.79 -14.70
N TRP A 157 -31.21 -7.67 -14.87
CA TRP A 157 -30.76 -7.23 -16.18
C TRP A 157 -29.74 -8.20 -16.79
N PHE A 158 -28.78 -8.67 -15.99
CA PHE A 158 -27.75 -9.64 -16.40
C PHE A 158 -28.36 -10.96 -16.84
N VAL A 159 -29.31 -11.51 -16.03
CA VAL A 159 -29.98 -12.77 -16.32
C VAL A 159 -30.90 -12.67 -17.55
N LYS A 160 -31.52 -11.51 -17.78
CA LYS A 160 -32.37 -11.27 -18.96
C LYS A 160 -31.58 -11.00 -20.23
N SER A 161 -30.27 -10.74 -20.14
CA SER A 161 -29.41 -10.57 -21.29
C SER A 161 -29.07 -11.96 -21.84
N ASP A 162 -29.54 -12.25 -23.05
CA ASP A 162 -29.30 -13.54 -23.73
C ASP A 162 -27.81 -13.64 -24.11
N PHE A 163 -27.00 -14.16 -23.17
CA PHE A 163 -25.55 -14.20 -23.27
C PHE A 163 -25.11 -15.40 -24.09
N ASN A 164 -24.96 -15.19 -25.39
CA ASN A 164 -24.48 -16.22 -26.34
C ASN A 164 -23.00 -16.08 -26.70
N GLY A 165 -22.17 -15.54 -25.79
CA GLY A 165 -20.74 -15.34 -26.04
C GLY A 165 -20.44 -14.13 -26.97
N ASP A 166 -21.42 -13.29 -27.23
CA ASP A 166 -21.24 -12.07 -28.01
C ASP A 166 -20.42 -11.06 -27.23
N ARG A 167 -19.22 -10.76 -27.75
CA ARG A 167 -18.29 -9.79 -27.13
C ARG A 167 -18.87 -8.37 -27.01
N HIS A 168 -19.80 -8.01 -27.89
CA HIS A 168 -20.46 -6.71 -27.85
C HIS A 168 -21.40 -6.65 -26.64
N LEU A 169 -22.20 -7.70 -26.45
CA LEU A 169 -23.09 -7.84 -25.30
C LEU A 169 -22.32 -7.88 -23.99
N VAL A 170 -21.19 -8.59 -23.93
CA VAL A 170 -20.30 -8.58 -22.74
C VAL A 170 -19.86 -7.17 -22.40
N ARG A 171 -19.42 -6.39 -23.38
CA ARG A 171 -18.97 -5.01 -23.15
C ARG A 171 -20.12 -4.11 -22.68
N GLU A 172 -21.32 -4.27 -23.22
CA GLU A 172 -22.50 -3.54 -22.74
C GLU A 172 -22.86 -3.91 -21.31
N ILE A 173 -22.77 -5.20 -20.95
CA ILE A 173 -23.00 -5.70 -19.60
C ILE A 173 -21.96 -5.10 -18.63
N VAL A 174 -20.69 -5.16 -18.96
CA VAL A 174 -19.60 -4.61 -18.12
C VAL A 174 -19.79 -3.11 -17.92
N ASN A 175 -20.03 -2.34 -18.99
CA ASN A 175 -20.25 -0.90 -18.90
C ASN A 175 -21.47 -0.55 -18.04
N ARG A 176 -22.52 -1.38 -18.07
CA ARG A 176 -23.71 -1.20 -17.25
C ARG A 176 -23.42 -1.50 -15.78
N ILE A 177 -22.72 -2.58 -15.51
CA ILE A 177 -22.30 -2.94 -14.14
C ILE A 177 -21.41 -1.84 -13.54
N GLU A 178 -20.43 -1.34 -14.30
CA GLU A 178 -19.57 -0.25 -13.87
C GLU A 178 -20.37 1.02 -13.56
N LYS A 179 -21.30 1.40 -14.44
CA LYS A 179 -22.15 2.56 -14.21
C LYS A 179 -23.05 2.42 -13.00
N ASP A 180 -23.70 1.26 -12.83
CA ASP A 180 -24.59 1.01 -11.70
C ASP A 180 -23.78 0.87 -10.38
N ALA A 181 -22.54 0.36 -10.44
CA ALA A 181 -21.61 0.31 -9.31
C ALA A 181 -21.13 1.72 -8.90
N ASP A 182 -20.84 2.59 -9.86
CA ASP A 182 -20.48 3.98 -9.61
C ASP A 182 -21.65 4.78 -9.01
N GLU A 183 -22.88 4.56 -9.48
CA GLU A 183 -24.08 5.19 -8.91
C GLU A 183 -24.36 4.70 -7.48
N LEU A 184 -24.09 3.42 -7.17
CA LEU A 184 -24.20 2.85 -5.82
C LEU A 184 -23.07 3.31 -4.92
N ALA A 185 -21.83 3.32 -5.40
CA ALA A 185 -20.67 3.79 -4.67
C ALA A 185 -20.82 5.27 -4.27
N ASN A 186 -21.36 6.10 -5.14
CA ASN A 186 -21.62 7.51 -4.85
C ASN A 186 -22.77 7.72 -3.84
N LYS A 187 -23.66 6.73 -3.66
CA LYS A 187 -24.79 6.86 -2.75
C LYS A 187 -24.56 6.32 -1.34
N GLU A 188 -23.82 5.22 -1.19
CA GLU A 188 -23.70 4.51 0.08
C GLU A 188 -22.29 4.57 0.70
N THR A 189 -21.23 4.70 -0.12
CA THR A 189 -19.85 4.70 0.41
C THR A 189 -19.45 6.01 1.05
N TYR A 190 -20.02 7.14 0.63
CA TYR A 190 -19.79 8.41 1.31
C TYR A 190 -20.45 8.46 2.69
N GLU A 191 -21.61 7.86 2.86
CA GLU A 191 -22.30 7.78 4.17
C GLU A 191 -21.58 6.82 5.15
N ALA A 192 -20.94 5.76 4.64
CA ALA A 192 -20.19 4.80 5.47
C ALA A 192 -18.80 5.34 5.89
N ILE A 193 -18.18 6.19 5.07
CA ILE A 193 -16.87 6.81 5.38
C ILE A 193 -17.04 7.98 6.36
N ASP A 194 -18.17 8.67 6.37
CA ASP A 194 -18.46 9.74 7.33
C ASP A 194 -18.86 9.24 8.73
N THR A 195 -19.10 7.93 8.90
CA THR A 195 -19.45 7.31 10.18
C THR A 195 -18.32 6.51 10.84
N CYS A 196 -17.10 6.50 10.24
CA CYS A 196 -15.89 5.91 10.85
C CYS A 196 -14.96 6.96 11.41
#